data_ce9fe5cedd1c602c7f5fb50b17241435
#
_entry.id   ce9fe5cedd1c602c7f5fb50b17241435
#
_cell.length_a   1.000
_cell.length_b   1.000
_cell.length_c   1.000
_cell.angle_alpha   90.00
_cell.angle_beta   90.00
_cell.angle_gamma   90.00
#
_symmetry.space_group_name_H-M   'P 1'
#
loop_
_entity.id
_entity.type
_entity.pdbx_description
1 polymer ?
#
loop_
_entity_poly.entity_id
_entity_poly.type
_entity_poly.pdbx_seq_one_letter_code
_entity_poly.pdbx_strand_id
1 'polypeptide(L)'
;TMYAQAHKPVRKQRTAEGHAVRANYMYSAMADLAYEYQDKELQQACRNLWDNMVHKRMYITGSVGSSGFLERFTTDYDLPNDSNYSETCATIALAMFGKRMADMEKDASYMDVVERALYNTLLSGIAMDGKSFFYVNPLEVWPVSCMPRTSREHVKAVRQKWFGVACCPPNITRTLASLGQYIYFQEENEIYVNLYVANETEVTLNGVPFKITLKGNFPWENKMTVSVDGVQETEAMIAFRVPAYAENFKILRNGKEE
;
A
#
# COMPACT_ATOMS: atom_id res chain seq x y z
N THR A 1 -17.91 -14.47 13.75
CA THR A 1 -16.96 -14.05 14.80
C THR A 1 -16.21 -12.79 14.36
N MET A 2 -15.68 -12.00 15.31
CA MET A 2 -14.79 -10.86 15.01
C MET A 2 -13.55 -11.30 14.24
N TYR A 3 -12.95 -12.42 14.62
CA TYR A 3 -11.76 -12.98 13.96
C TYR A 3 -11.93 -13.19 12.45
N ALA A 4 -13.12 -13.59 12.01
CA ALA A 4 -13.43 -13.84 10.61
C ALA A 4 -14.19 -12.67 9.94
N GLN A 5 -14.14 -11.47 10.49
CA GLN A 5 -14.82 -10.25 10.02
C GLN A 5 -16.36 -10.39 9.90
N ALA A 6 -16.94 -11.41 10.53
CA ALA A 6 -18.38 -11.76 10.43
C ALA A 6 -19.16 -11.37 11.72
N HIS A 7 -18.71 -10.35 12.44
CA HIS A 7 -19.35 -9.86 13.66
C HIS A 7 -20.50 -8.90 13.39
N LYS A 8 -20.51 -8.25 12.23
CA LYS A 8 -21.55 -7.34 11.74
C LYS A 8 -21.65 -7.48 10.21
N PRO A 9 -22.78 -7.14 9.60
CA PRO A 9 -22.87 -6.93 8.17
C PRO A 9 -21.78 -5.92 7.71
N VAL A 10 -21.17 -6.15 6.55
CA VAL A 10 -20.01 -5.36 6.08
C VAL A 10 -20.29 -3.86 6.03
N ARG A 11 -21.49 -3.43 5.58
CA ARG A 11 -21.89 -2.02 5.55
C ARG A 11 -22.00 -1.36 6.94
N LYS A 12 -22.06 -2.17 8.00
CA LYS A 12 -22.15 -1.69 9.39
C LYS A 12 -20.85 -1.80 10.17
N GLN A 13 -19.80 -2.29 9.55
CA GLN A 13 -18.48 -2.34 10.18
C GLN A 13 -17.86 -0.94 10.20
N ARG A 14 -17.14 -0.62 11.30
CA ARG A 14 -16.52 0.69 11.53
C ARG A 14 -15.09 0.57 12.06
N THR A 15 -14.71 -0.62 12.47
CA THR A 15 -13.40 -0.92 13.06
C THR A 15 -12.76 -2.12 12.35
N ALA A 16 -11.47 -2.04 12.09
CA ALA A 16 -10.71 -3.10 11.48
C ALA A 16 -10.47 -4.22 12.50
N GLU A 17 -11.10 -5.37 12.33
CA GLU A 17 -11.12 -6.45 13.32
C GLU A 17 -10.62 -7.78 12.75
N GLY A 18 -10.12 -8.62 13.64
CA GLY A 18 -9.73 -9.99 13.35
C GLY A 18 -8.42 -10.10 12.58
N HIS A 19 -8.25 -11.17 11.83
CA HIS A 19 -7.02 -11.46 11.09
C HIS A 19 -6.73 -10.35 10.06
N ALA A 20 -5.56 -9.72 10.17
CA ALA A 20 -5.25 -8.47 9.46
C ALA A 20 -5.20 -8.64 7.92
N VAL A 21 -4.64 -9.74 7.42
CA VAL A 21 -4.58 -10.00 5.97
C VAL A 21 -5.97 -10.19 5.39
N ARG A 22 -6.79 -11.07 5.99
CA ARG A 22 -8.14 -11.34 5.50
C ARG A 22 -9.04 -10.13 5.56
N ALA A 23 -8.92 -9.33 6.62
CA ALA A 23 -9.65 -8.07 6.77
C ALA A 23 -9.37 -7.16 5.57
N ASN A 24 -8.10 -6.89 5.27
CA ASN A 24 -7.73 -6.01 4.16
C ASN A 24 -8.11 -6.57 2.79
N TYR A 25 -8.06 -7.89 2.58
CA TYR A 25 -8.57 -8.50 1.34
C TYR A 25 -10.09 -8.34 1.20
N MET A 26 -10.82 -8.52 2.31
CA MET A 26 -12.27 -8.26 2.31
C MET A 26 -12.57 -6.79 2.03
N TYR A 27 -11.83 -5.85 2.64
CA TYR A 27 -12.01 -4.42 2.40
C TYR A 27 -11.65 -4.03 0.96
N SER A 28 -10.64 -4.68 0.36
CA SER A 28 -10.33 -4.51 -1.06
C SER A 28 -11.51 -4.92 -1.95
N ALA A 29 -12.11 -6.08 -1.69
CA ALA A 29 -13.29 -6.53 -2.42
C ALA A 29 -14.51 -5.62 -2.18
N MET A 30 -14.68 -5.10 -0.95
CA MET A 30 -15.73 -4.12 -0.65
C MET A 30 -15.54 -2.83 -1.46
N ALA A 31 -14.30 -2.34 -1.61
CA ALA A 31 -14.01 -1.16 -2.41
C ALA A 31 -14.28 -1.39 -3.90
N ASP A 32 -13.88 -2.55 -4.45
CA ASP A 32 -14.19 -2.92 -5.84
C ASP A 32 -15.70 -2.92 -6.08
N LEU A 33 -16.48 -3.56 -5.20
CA LEU A 33 -17.94 -3.61 -5.31
C LEU A 33 -18.59 -2.22 -5.10
N ALA A 34 -18.06 -1.42 -4.17
CA ALA A 34 -18.55 -0.07 -3.92
C ALA A 34 -18.37 0.83 -5.17
N TYR A 35 -17.25 0.70 -5.85
CA TYR A 35 -16.96 1.41 -7.09
C TYR A 35 -17.85 0.94 -8.24
N GLU A 36 -17.87 -0.37 -8.50
CA GLU A 36 -18.58 -0.98 -9.63
C GLU A 36 -20.10 -0.73 -9.57
N TYR A 37 -20.69 -0.90 -8.39
CA TYR A 37 -22.14 -0.71 -8.19
C TYR A 37 -22.55 0.68 -7.72
N GLN A 38 -21.60 1.61 -7.60
CA GLN A 38 -21.83 2.97 -7.05
C GLN A 38 -22.55 2.95 -5.70
N ASP A 39 -22.24 1.94 -4.86
CA ASP A 39 -22.87 1.69 -3.56
C ASP A 39 -22.30 2.64 -2.50
N LYS A 40 -23.00 3.74 -2.27
CA LYS A 40 -22.58 4.81 -1.33
C LYS A 40 -22.49 4.32 0.13
N GLU A 41 -23.34 3.38 0.55
CA GLU A 41 -23.29 2.83 1.91
C GLU A 41 -22.03 1.96 2.10
N LEU A 42 -21.71 1.14 1.11
CA LEU A 42 -20.51 0.31 1.11
C LEU A 42 -19.23 1.17 1.02
N GLN A 43 -19.25 2.22 0.19
CA GLN A 43 -18.19 3.21 0.08
C GLN A 43 -17.92 3.87 1.44
N GLN A 44 -18.97 4.31 2.15
CA GLN A 44 -18.83 4.88 3.49
C GLN A 44 -18.28 3.86 4.52
N ALA A 45 -18.65 2.60 4.39
CA ALA A 45 -18.10 1.55 5.25
C ALA A 45 -16.57 1.38 4.99
N CYS A 46 -16.14 1.41 3.73
CA CYS A 46 -14.72 1.37 3.37
C CYS A 46 -13.95 2.56 3.97
N ARG A 47 -14.48 3.79 3.86
CA ARG A 47 -13.87 4.98 4.49
C ARG A 47 -13.71 4.81 6.00
N ASN A 48 -14.76 4.39 6.69
CA ASN A 48 -14.71 4.21 8.15
C ASN A 48 -13.67 3.16 8.57
N LEU A 49 -13.57 2.06 7.82
CA LEU A 49 -12.58 1.01 8.08
C LEU A 49 -11.17 1.47 7.80
N TRP A 50 -10.96 2.23 6.72
CA TRP A 50 -9.70 2.87 6.40
C TRP A 50 -9.27 3.84 7.49
N ASP A 51 -10.13 4.77 7.87
CA ASP A 51 -9.85 5.78 8.89
C ASP A 51 -9.48 5.15 10.23
N ASN A 52 -10.23 4.14 10.67
CA ASN A 52 -9.90 3.42 11.90
C ASN A 52 -8.54 2.73 11.79
N MET A 53 -8.29 2.05 10.68
CA MET A 53 -7.06 1.28 10.49
C MET A 53 -5.84 2.18 10.39
N VAL A 54 -5.87 3.19 9.51
CA VAL A 54 -4.72 4.03 9.20
C VAL A 54 -4.39 5.00 10.33
N HIS A 55 -5.40 5.60 10.95
CA HIS A 55 -5.15 6.62 11.97
C HIS A 55 -5.00 6.08 13.39
N LYS A 56 -5.36 4.81 13.63
CA LYS A 56 -5.36 4.26 15.00
C LYS A 56 -4.66 2.91 15.14
N ARG A 57 -4.44 2.16 14.05
CA ARG A 57 -3.95 0.76 14.10
C ARG A 57 -2.80 0.47 13.14
N MET A 58 -2.30 1.50 12.46
CA MET A 58 -1.16 1.38 11.56
C MET A 58 0.12 1.86 12.25
N TYR A 59 1.20 1.13 12.03
CA TYR A 59 2.53 1.51 12.46
C TYR A 59 3.16 2.54 11.53
N ILE A 60 4.15 3.27 12.02
CA ILE A 60 4.84 4.33 11.27
C ILE A 60 5.44 3.82 9.94
N THR A 61 5.79 2.55 9.87
CA THR A 61 6.32 1.89 8.66
C THR A 61 5.25 1.51 7.63
N GLY A 62 3.98 1.80 7.90
CA GLY A 62 2.87 1.40 7.03
C GLY A 62 2.44 -0.06 7.21
N SER A 63 2.85 -0.72 8.29
CA SER A 63 2.39 -2.06 8.63
C SER A 63 1.16 -2.04 9.53
N VAL A 64 0.43 -3.15 9.57
CA VAL A 64 -0.74 -3.37 10.41
C VAL A 64 -0.75 -4.77 11.02
N GLY A 65 -1.51 -4.93 12.09
CA GLY A 65 -1.61 -6.19 12.82
C GLY A 65 -0.70 -6.22 14.04
N SER A 66 -1.25 -5.88 15.23
CA SER A 66 -0.47 -5.70 16.45
C SER A 66 -0.16 -7.01 17.16
N SER A 67 -0.97 -8.06 16.95
CA SER A 67 -0.84 -9.30 17.73
C SER A 67 -0.46 -10.50 16.87
N GLY A 68 0.56 -11.25 17.33
CA GLY A 68 0.90 -12.57 16.80
C GLY A 68 -0.14 -13.64 17.11
N PHE A 69 -0.98 -13.42 18.14
CA PHE A 69 -2.08 -14.33 18.43
C PHE A 69 -3.18 -14.18 17.36
N LEU A 70 -3.34 -15.20 16.54
CA LEU A 70 -4.26 -15.23 15.40
C LEU A 70 -3.96 -14.13 14.34
N GLU A 71 -2.75 -13.57 14.29
CA GLU A 71 -2.30 -12.62 13.25
C GLU A 71 -3.27 -11.43 13.08
N ARG A 72 -3.71 -10.84 14.19
CA ARG A 72 -4.90 -10.00 14.23
C ARG A 72 -4.64 -8.55 14.60
N PHE A 73 -5.63 -7.71 14.26
CA PHE A 73 -5.80 -6.41 14.88
C PHE A 73 -6.16 -6.56 16.36
N THR A 74 -5.73 -5.61 17.17
CA THR A 74 -6.13 -5.40 18.56
C THR A 74 -6.99 -4.15 18.70
N THR A 75 -6.94 -3.46 19.81
CA THR A 75 -7.69 -2.23 20.07
C THR A 75 -6.99 -1.01 19.45
N ASP A 76 -7.70 0.12 19.38
CA ASP A 76 -7.16 1.38 18.90
C ASP A 76 -5.94 1.80 19.75
N TYR A 77 -4.87 2.23 19.08
CA TYR A 77 -3.60 2.68 19.69
C TYR A 77 -2.81 1.62 20.47
N ASP A 78 -3.20 0.36 20.40
CA ASP A 78 -2.40 -0.75 20.90
C ASP A 78 -1.33 -1.13 19.86
N LEU A 79 -0.22 -0.41 19.89
CA LEU A 79 0.86 -0.45 18.90
C LEU A 79 2.22 -0.73 19.56
N PRO A 80 2.40 -1.90 20.22
CA PRO A 80 3.69 -2.27 20.81
C PRO A 80 4.77 -2.40 19.74
N ASN A 81 6.00 -1.94 20.02
CA ASN A 81 7.10 -1.93 19.08
C ASN A 81 7.77 -3.29 18.87
N ASP A 82 7.82 -4.09 19.93
CA ASP A 82 8.65 -5.30 20.04
C ASP A 82 7.87 -6.60 19.91
N SER A 83 6.56 -6.56 20.04
CA SER A 83 5.67 -7.72 20.01
C SER A 83 4.62 -7.68 18.91
N ASN A 84 4.59 -6.62 18.12
CA ASN A 84 3.69 -6.51 16.99
C ASN A 84 4.00 -7.58 15.92
N TYR A 85 2.94 -8.05 15.28
CA TYR A 85 3.08 -9.04 14.23
C TYR A 85 3.50 -8.40 12.89
N SER A 86 2.77 -7.39 12.46
CA SER A 86 3.10 -6.63 11.22
C SER A 86 3.51 -7.55 10.07
N GLU A 87 2.62 -8.50 9.74
CA GLU A 87 2.90 -9.49 8.71
C GLU A 87 3.12 -8.80 7.36
N THR A 88 4.11 -9.25 6.60
CA THR A 88 4.38 -8.76 5.24
C THR A 88 3.13 -8.83 4.36
N CYS A 89 2.35 -9.93 4.45
CA CYS A 89 1.08 -10.04 3.70
C CYS A 89 0.03 -9.01 4.14
N ALA A 90 -0.03 -8.65 5.42
CA ALA A 90 -0.97 -7.65 5.91
C ALA A 90 -0.64 -6.25 5.36
N THR A 91 0.65 -5.92 5.28
CA THR A 91 1.14 -4.68 4.67
C THR A 91 0.80 -4.62 3.17
N ILE A 92 1.03 -5.71 2.44
CA ILE A 92 0.65 -5.81 1.03
C ILE A 92 -0.86 -5.66 0.86
N ALA A 93 -1.64 -6.32 1.71
CA ALA A 93 -3.10 -6.25 1.66
C ALA A 93 -3.62 -4.83 1.97
N LEU A 94 -2.97 -4.09 2.89
CA LEU A 94 -3.24 -2.67 3.13
C LEU A 94 -2.96 -1.84 1.86
N ALA A 95 -1.82 -2.05 1.20
CA ALA A 95 -1.51 -1.36 -0.04
C ALA A 95 -2.53 -1.66 -1.15
N MET A 96 -3.00 -2.90 -1.25
CA MET A 96 -4.07 -3.29 -2.19
C MET A 96 -5.40 -2.58 -1.90
N PHE A 97 -5.76 -2.44 -0.65
CA PHE A 97 -6.97 -1.72 -0.25
C PHE A 97 -6.80 -0.22 -0.49
N GLY A 98 -5.66 0.37 -0.11
CA GLY A 98 -5.35 1.79 -0.33
C GLY A 98 -5.36 2.19 -1.80
N LYS A 99 -4.80 1.33 -2.69
CA LYS A 99 -4.88 1.54 -4.14
C LYS A 99 -6.33 1.66 -4.63
N ARG A 100 -7.21 0.78 -4.17
CA ARG A 100 -8.62 0.78 -4.55
C ARG A 100 -9.39 1.99 -4.03
N MET A 101 -9.07 2.40 -2.80
CA MET A 101 -9.62 3.63 -2.23
C MET A 101 -9.18 4.86 -3.02
N ALA A 102 -7.89 4.93 -3.37
CA ALA A 102 -7.34 6.01 -4.19
C ALA A 102 -7.97 6.06 -5.59
N ASP A 103 -8.16 4.91 -6.20
CA ASP A 103 -8.79 4.79 -7.53
C ASP A 103 -10.27 5.20 -7.49
N MET A 104 -10.98 4.82 -6.44
CA MET A 104 -12.41 5.15 -6.25
C MET A 104 -12.64 6.63 -5.94
N GLU A 105 -11.74 7.28 -5.18
CA GLU A 105 -11.98 8.63 -4.65
C GLU A 105 -11.04 9.71 -5.23
N LYS A 106 -9.98 9.30 -5.94
CA LYS A 106 -8.94 10.16 -6.50
C LYS A 106 -8.28 11.08 -5.45
N ASP A 107 -8.17 10.60 -4.20
CA ASP A 107 -7.52 11.30 -3.09
C ASP A 107 -6.09 10.78 -2.89
N ALA A 108 -5.13 11.68 -2.94
CA ALA A 108 -3.70 11.40 -2.82
C ALA A 108 -3.30 10.77 -1.47
N SER A 109 -4.05 11.05 -0.40
CA SER A 109 -3.75 10.56 0.95
C SER A 109 -3.74 9.03 1.06
N TYR A 110 -4.55 8.34 0.27
CA TYR A 110 -4.53 6.88 0.19
C TYR A 110 -3.19 6.38 -0.37
N MET A 111 -2.68 7.04 -1.40
CA MET A 111 -1.41 6.67 -2.03
C MET A 111 -0.19 7.02 -1.17
N ASP A 112 -0.27 8.01 -0.27
CA ASP A 112 0.78 8.26 0.73
C ASP A 112 0.96 7.07 1.68
N VAL A 113 -0.14 6.44 2.08
CA VAL A 113 -0.11 5.21 2.89
C VAL A 113 0.42 4.02 2.07
N VAL A 114 -0.03 3.88 0.83
CA VAL A 114 0.44 2.84 -0.09
C VAL A 114 1.94 2.95 -0.30
N GLU A 115 2.45 4.13 -0.61
CA GLU A 115 3.88 4.38 -0.78
C GLU A 115 4.67 4.03 0.47
N ARG A 116 4.20 4.46 1.64
CA ARG A 116 4.81 4.13 2.94
C ARG A 116 4.86 2.62 3.18
N ALA A 117 3.78 1.91 2.92
CA ALA A 117 3.70 0.46 3.08
C ALA A 117 4.68 -0.26 2.14
N LEU A 118 4.74 0.15 0.86
CA LEU A 118 5.60 -0.46 -0.14
C LEU A 118 7.08 -0.16 0.14
N TYR A 119 7.46 1.10 0.34
CA TYR A 119 8.86 1.49 0.49
C TYR A 119 9.47 1.12 1.86
N ASN A 120 8.66 1.04 2.90
CA ASN A 120 9.17 0.67 4.22
C ASN A 120 8.96 -0.83 4.50
N THR A 121 7.79 -1.23 5.02
CA THR A 121 7.64 -2.60 5.53
C THR A 121 7.86 -3.66 4.44
N LEU A 122 7.35 -3.48 3.23
CA LEU A 122 7.51 -4.48 2.17
C LEU A 122 8.98 -4.60 1.75
N LEU A 123 9.60 -3.50 1.31
CA LEU A 123 10.98 -3.54 0.80
C LEU A 123 11.99 -3.82 1.91
N SER A 124 11.82 -3.24 3.12
CA SER A 124 12.70 -3.54 4.24
C SER A 124 12.60 -5.00 4.71
N GLY A 125 11.49 -5.65 4.44
CA GLY A 125 11.30 -7.07 4.71
C GLY A 125 12.17 -7.98 3.84
N ILE A 126 12.64 -7.51 2.67
CA ILE A 126 13.40 -8.30 1.71
C ILE A 126 14.90 -8.05 1.88
N ALA A 127 15.73 -9.10 1.82
CA ALA A 127 17.17 -8.93 1.81
C ALA A 127 17.65 -8.32 0.49
N MET A 128 18.75 -7.57 0.52
CA MET A 128 19.29 -6.90 -0.66
C MET A 128 19.66 -7.86 -1.81
N ASP A 129 19.98 -9.12 -1.48
CA ASP A 129 20.25 -10.17 -2.46
C ASP A 129 18.98 -10.90 -2.96
N GLY A 130 17.81 -10.52 -2.47
CA GLY A 130 16.51 -11.10 -2.81
C GLY A 130 16.29 -12.53 -2.34
N LYS A 131 17.17 -13.11 -1.51
CA LYS A 131 17.16 -14.55 -1.18
C LYS A 131 16.57 -14.89 0.18
N SER A 132 16.20 -13.88 0.96
CA SER A 132 15.60 -14.05 2.29
C SER A 132 14.68 -12.88 2.61
N PHE A 133 13.78 -13.10 3.56
CA PHE A 133 12.75 -12.13 3.91
C PHE A 133 12.34 -12.23 5.38
N PHE A 134 11.63 -11.22 5.87
CA PHE A 134 10.88 -11.26 7.11
C PHE A 134 9.41 -11.62 6.84
N TYR A 135 8.87 -12.51 7.66
CA TYR A 135 7.43 -12.78 7.72
C TYR A 135 6.75 -11.73 8.60
N VAL A 136 7.33 -11.47 9.77
CA VAL A 136 6.89 -10.56 10.82
C VAL A 136 7.89 -9.40 10.90
N ASN A 137 7.39 -8.15 10.97
CA ASN A 137 8.19 -6.94 10.90
C ASN A 137 7.96 -6.01 12.11
N PRO A 138 8.42 -6.37 13.31
CA PRO A 138 8.34 -5.49 14.47
C PRO A 138 9.25 -4.27 14.30
N LEU A 139 8.94 -3.19 15.03
CA LEU A 139 9.78 -1.98 15.02
C LEU A 139 11.02 -2.14 15.89
N GLU A 140 10.99 -3.03 16.86
CA GLU A 140 12.06 -3.31 17.82
C GLU A 140 12.31 -4.81 17.92
N VAL A 141 13.56 -5.21 17.85
CA VAL A 141 13.95 -6.62 17.91
C VAL A 141 14.94 -6.86 19.03
N TRP A 142 14.58 -7.75 19.93
CA TRP A 142 15.43 -8.25 21.01
C TRP A 142 15.83 -9.69 20.70
N PRO A 143 17.02 -9.95 20.15
CA PRO A 143 17.41 -11.28 19.66
C PRO A 143 17.25 -12.39 20.71
N VAL A 144 17.56 -12.09 21.98
CA VAL A 144 17.42 -13.05 23.09
C VAL A 144 15.97 -13.45 23.32
N SER A 145 15.02 -12.54 23.11
CA SER A 145 13.59 -12.78 23.27
C SER A 145 12.93 -13.42 22.04
N CYS A 146 13.67 -13.61 20.95
CA CYS A 146 13.19 -14.25 19.72
C CYS A 146 13.55 -15.77 19.65
N MET A 147 14.08 -16.32 20.73
CA MET A 147 14.41 -17.74 20.82
C MET A 147 13.14 -18.59 21.03
N PRO A 148 13.16 -19.88 20.69
CA PRO A 148 12.04 -20.78 20.95
C PRO A 148 11.59 -20.73 22.41
N ARG A 149 10.30 -20.74 22.64
CA ARG A 149 9.64 -20.69 23.98
C ARG A 149 9.81 -19.36 24.72
N THR A 150 10.15 -18.30 24.02
CA THR A 150 10.13 -16.94 24.57
C THR A 150 8.86 -16.19 24.11
N SER A 151 8.61 -15.03 24.73
CA SER A 151 7.41 -14.23 24.43
C SER A 151 7.36 -13.69 22.99
N ARG A 152 8.51 -13.65 22.30
CA ARG A 152 8.65 -13.13 20.94
C ARG A 152 9.21 -14.17 19.96
N GLU A 153 8.96 -15.45 20.18
CA GLU A 153 9.44 -16.53 19.32
C GLU A 153 8.93 -16.43 17.85
N HIS A 154 7.81 -15.72 17.64
CA HIS A 154 7.26 -15.43 16.31
C HIS A 154 8.13 -14.44 15.53
N VAL A 155 8.96 -13.64 16.19
CA VAL A 155 9.90 -12.70 15.57
C VAL A 155 11.21 -13.42 15.22
N LYS A 156 11.80 -13.09 14.08
CA LYS A 156 13.16 -13.52 13.71
C LYS A 156 14.09 -12.31 13.69
N ALA A 157 15.22 -12.44 14.36
CA ALA A 157 16.21 -11.35 14.41
C ALA A 157 16.92 -11.11 13.07
N VAL A 158 16.92 -12.11 12.18
CA VAL A 158 17.47 -12.01 10.82
C VAL A 158 16.50 -12.60 9.81
N ARG A 159 16.54 -12.11 8.58
CA ARG A 159 15.71 -12.61 7.48
C ARG A 159 15.98 -14.09 7.22
N GLN A 160 14.93 -14.82 6.92
CA GLN A 160 14.98 -16.26 6.69
C GLN A 160 14.77 -16.56 5.20
N LYS A 161 15.41 -17.63 4.70
CA LYS A 161 15.15 -18.14 3.35
C LYS A 161 13.76 -18.76 3.23
N TRP A 162 13.24 -19.26 4.34
CA TRP A 162 11.95 -19.94 4.41
C TRP A 162 11.35 -19.86 5.82
N PHE A 163 10.04 -19.90 5.87
CA PHE A 163 9.22 -20.09 7.07
C PHE A 163 8.37 -21.33 6.92
N GLY A 164 7.74 -21.82 8.01
CA GLY A 164 6.87 -22.99 7.98
C GLY A 164 5.60 -22.83 7.15
N VAL A 165 5.34 -21.63 6.62
CA VAL A 165 4.21 -21.26 5.77
C VAL A 165 4.69 -20.41 4.59
N ALA A 166 3.97 -20.45 3.48
CA ALA A 166 4.43 -19.94 2.18
C ALA A 166 3.59 -18.76 1.65
N CYS A 167 2.89 -17.97 2.47
CA CYS A 167 2.04 -16.88 1.97
C CYS A 167 2.85 -15.65 1.55
N CYS A 168 3.88 -15.25 2.30
CA CYS A 168 4.63 -14.02 2.05
C CYS A 168 5.45 -14.04 0.74
N PRO A 169 6.26 -15.07 0.39
CA PRO A 169 7.07 -15.05 -0.82
C PRO A 169 6.27 -14.81 -2.10
N PRO A 170 5.21 -15.59 -2.41
CA PRO A 170 4.42 -15.35 -3.61
C PRO A 170 3.66 -14.02 -3.56
N ASN A 171 3.26 -13.55 -2.37
CA ASN A 171 2.61 -12.27 -2.22
C ASN A 171 3.57 -11.10 -2.52
N ILE A 172 4.82 -11.18 -2.05
CA ILE A 172 5.89 -10.23 -2.40
C ILE A 172 6.10 -10.23 -3.91
N THR A 173 6.31 -11.41 -4.50
CA THR A 173 6.60 -11.56 -5.93
C THR A 173 5.48 -10.99 -6.80
N ARG A 174 4.22 -11.32 -6.51
CA ARG A 174 3.09 -10.78 -7.29
C ARG A 174 2.96 -9.27 -7.14
N THR A 175 3.23 -8.72 -5.95
CA THR A 175 3.14 -7.27 -5.71
C THR A 175 4.20 -6.52 -6.51
N LEU A 176 5.44 -7.00 -6.49
CA LEU A 176 6.52 -6.40 -7.29
C LEU A 176 6.26 -6.55 -8.79
N ALA A 177 5.76 -7.71 -9.23
CA ALA A 177 5.41 -7.94 -10.63
C ALA A 177 4.22 -7.09 -11.13
N SER A 178 3.37 -6.62 -10.21
CA SER A 178 2.22 -5.75 -10.52
C SER A 178 2.41 -4.29 -10.11
N LEU A 179 3.66 -3.86 -9.83
CA LEU A 179 3.95 -2.52 -9.33
C LEU A 179 3.44 -1.41 -10.28
N GLY A 180 3.44 -1.65 -11.59
CA GLY A 180 2.89 -0.72 -12.58
C GLY A 180 1.46 -0.28 -12.29
N GLN A 181 0.63 -1.15 -11.71
CA GLN A 181 -0.75 -0.83 -11.34
C GLN A 181 -0.87 0.15 -10.16
N TYR A 182 0.22 0.41 -9.45
CA TYR A 182 0.29 1.39 -8.37
C TYR A 182 0.91 2.72 -8.83
N ILE A 183 1.66 2.69 -9.94
CA ILE A 183 2.32 3.88 -10.50
C ILE A 183 1.28 4.78 -11.17
N TYR A 184 0.36 4.19 -11.93
CA TYR A 184 -0.62 4.93 -12.70
C TYR A 184 -2.05 4.47 -12.43
N PHE A 185 -2.99 5.45 -12.43
CA PHE A 185 -4.40 5.18 -12.66
C PHE A 185 -4.78 5.87 -13.98
N GLN A 186 -5.66 5.24 -14.72
CA GLN A 186 -6.08 5.73 -16.04
C GLN A 186 -7.60 5.76 -16.14
N GLU A 187 -8.11 6.87 -16.64
CA GLU A 187 -9.47 7.07 -17.10
C GLU A 187 -9.45 7.30 -18.63
N GLU A 188 -10.59 7.59 -19.24
CA GLU A 188 -10.69 7.77 -20.70
C GLU A 188 -9.76 8.85 -21.24
N ASN A 189 -9.71 10.01 -20.58
CA ASN A 189 -8.92 11.18 -20.98
C ASN A 189 -7.93 11.66 -19.91
N GLU A 190 -7.74 10.88 -18.85
CA GLU A 190 -6.96 11.27 -17.69
C GLU A 190 -5.98 10.19 -17.27
N ILE A 191 -4.79 10.59 -16.84
CA ILE A 191 -3.83 9.72 -16.20
C ILE A 191 -3.32 10.35 -14.92
N TYR A 192 -3.26 9.56 -13.86
CA TYR A 192 -2.80 9.94 -12.54
C TYR A 192 -1.46 9.27 -12.27
N VAL A 193 -0.43 10.07 -12.03
CA VAL A 193 0.90 9.59 -11.65
C VAL A 193 0.98 9.54 -10.12
N ASN A 194 0.94 8.36 -9.54
CA ASN A 194 0.82 8.16 -8.10
C ASN A 194 2.15 7.81 -7.41
N LEU A 195 3.04 7.05 -8.08
CA LEU A 195 4.36 6.71 -7.56
C LEU A 195 5.45 7.16 -8.54
N TYR A 196 6.50 7.75 -7.98
CA TYR A 196 7.62 8.28 -8.76
C TYR A 196 8.73 7.25 -8.95
N VAL A 197 8.39 6.14 -9.60
CA VAL A 197 9.32 5.08 -10.00
C VAL A 197 9.74 5.31 -11.45
N ALA A 198 11.04 5.38 -11.74
CA ALA A 198 11.53 5.55 -13.09
C ALA A 198 11.07 4.39 -14.00
N ASN A 199 10.36 4.73 -15.08
CA ASN A 199 9.79 3.74 -16.01
C ASN A 199 9.42 4.38 -17.35
N GLU A 200 9.05 3.54 -18.31
CA GLU A 200 8.37 3.92 -19.55
C GLU A 200 7.08 3.12 -19.67
N THR A 201 6.02 3.77 -20.11
CA THR A 201 4.73 3.13 -20.36
C THR A 201 4.04 3.73 -21.58
N GLU A 202 3.20 2.94 -22.21
CA GLU A 202 2.28 3.40 -23.27
C GLU A 202 0.86 3.38 -22.71
N VAL A 203 0.14 4.48 -22.94
CA VAL A 203 -1.25 4.66 -22.54
C VAL A 203 -2.06 5.17 -23.71
N THR A 204 -3.36 4.94 -23.71
CA THR A 204 -4.27 5.50 -24.69
C THR A 204 -5.21 6.47 -23.99
N LEU A 205 -5.18 7.75 -24.38
CA LEU A 205 -6.05 8.79 -23.83
C LEU A 205 -6.88 9.36 -24.99
N ASN A 206 -8.20 9.42 -24.85
CA ASN A 206 -9.12 9.81 -25.93
C ASN A 206 -8.89 9.06 -27.25
N GLY A 207 -8.53 7.77 -27.16
CA GLY A 207 -8.24 6.95 -28.35
C GLY A 207 -6.88 7.23 -29.02
N VAL A 208 -6.07 8.15 -28.47
CA VAL A 208 -4.72 8.49 -28.98
C VAL A 208 -3.66 7.84 -28.13
N PRO A 209 -2.68 7.12 -28.71
CA PRO A 209 -1.58 6.52 -27.95
C PRO A 209 -0.56 7.59 -27.55
N PHE A 210 -0.11 7.51 -26.30
CA PHE A 210 0.95 8.31 -25.70
C PHE A 210 2.00 7.43 -25.09
N LYS A 211 3.26 7.84 -25.21
CA LYS A 211 4.37 7.30 -24.44
C LYS A 211 4.65 8.24 -23.27
N ILE A 212 4.61 7.71 -22.05
CA ILE A 212 4.98 8.42 -20.83
C ILE A 212 6.29 7.85 -20.31
N THR A 213 7.23 8.73 -20.03
CA THR A 213 8.55 8.35 -19.49
C THR A 213 8.81 9.13 -18.21
N LEU A 214 8.97 8.43 -17.09
CA LEU A 214 9.41 8.97 -15.82
C LEU A 214 10.91 8.73 -15.66
N LYS A 215 11.70 9.79 -15.52
CA LYS A 215 13.16 9.76 -15.31
C LYS A 215 13.54 10.47 -14.04
N GLY A 216 14.41 9.85 -13.25
CA GLY A 216 14.93 10.37 -11.98
C GLY A 216 15.36 9.25 -11.07
N ASN A 217 15.89 9.60 -9.93
CA ASN A 217 16.36 8.67 -8.90
C ASN A 217 15.65 8.92 -7.56
N PHE A 218 14.34 9.16 -7.63
CA PHE A 218 13.53 9.36 -6.43
C PHE A 218 13.44 8.03 -5.63
N PRO A 219 13.55 8.05 -4.29
CA PRO A 219 13.58 9.21 -3.39
C PRO A 219 14.98 9.76 -3.08
N TRP A 220 16.05 9.26 -3.72
CA TRP A 220 17.41 9.70 -3.45
C TRP A 220 17.73 11.08 -4.05
N GLU A 221 16.98 11.47 -5.07
CA GLU A 221 17.00 12.80 -5.66
C GLU A 221 15.59 13.41 -5.53
N ASN A 222 15.54 14.71 -5.24
CA ASN A 222 14.28 15.43 -5.04
C ASN A 222 13.64 15.93 -6.36
N LYS A 223 13.98 15.32 -7.49
CA LYS A 223 13.50 15.71 -8.81
C LYS A 223 13.14 14.50 -9.64
N MET A 224 11.97 14.61 -10.30
CA MET A 224 11.57 13.70 -11.37
C MET A 224 11.28 14.49 -12.65
N THR A 225 11.62 13.91 -13.78
CA THR A 225 11.24 14.43 -15.10
C THR A 225 10.21 13.51 -15.71
N VAL A 226 9.11 14.07 -16.17
CA VAL A 226 8.06 13.36 -16.89
C VAL A 226 8.02 13.87 -18.31
N SER A 227 8.26 12.98 -19.28
CA SER A 227 8.09 13.26 -20.69
C SER A 227 6.83 12.57 -21.21
N VAL A 228 6.09 13.28 -22.03
CA VAL A 228 4.85 12.79 -22.64
C VAL A 228 4.96 13.02 -24.13
N ASP A 229 5.00 11.93 -24.89
CA ASP A 229 5.12 11.95 -26.35
C ASP A 229 3.85 11.34 -26.96
N GLY A 230 3.13 12.10 -27.78
CA GLY A 230 1.92 11.66 -28.49
C GLY A 230 2.08 11.77 -30.01
N VAL A 231 1.36 10.94 -30.74
CA VAL A 231 1.39 10.91 -32.20
C VAL A 231 0.43 11.90 -32.84
N GLN A 232 -0.53 12.42 -32.07
CA GLN A 232 -1.53 13.40 -32.52
C GLN A 232 -1.84 14.37 -31.38
N GLU A 233 -2.30 15.58 -31.74
CA GLU A 233 -2.81 16.53 -30.76
C GLU A 233 -4.15 16.05 -30.21
N THR A 234 -4.28 16.03 -28.91
CA THR A 234 -5.55 15.79 -28.21
C THR A 234 -5.49 16.44 -26.83
N GLU A 235 -6.67 16.73 -26.27
CA GLU A 235 -6.77 17.19 -24.89
C GLU A 235 -6.74 15.97 -23.93
N ALA A 236 -5.80 15.97 -23.01
CA ALA A 236 -5.68 14.95 -21.97
C ALA A 236 -5.21 15.59 -20.67
N MET A 237 -5.69 15.09 -19.56
CA MET A 237 -5.25 15.51 -18.23
C MET A 237 -4.15 14.57 -17.71
N ILE A 238 -3.07 15.15 -17.21
CA ILE A 238 -2.03 14.41 -16.49
C ILE A 238 -1.97 14.98 -15.09
N ALA A 239 -2.47 14.22 -14.12
CA ALA A 239 -2.47 14.59 -12.71
C ALA A 239 -1.25 14.00 -12.00
N PHE A 240 -0.57 14.79 -11.20
CA PHE A 240 0.57 14.36 -10.40
C PHE A 240 0.20 14.37 -8.93
N ARG A 241 0.40 13.23 -8.26
CA ARG A 241 0.29 13.19 -6.80
C ARG A 241 1.42 14.02 -6.18
N VAL A 242 1.07 14.95 -5.31
CA VAL A 242 2.03 15.60 -4.42
C VAL A 242 2.05 14.83 -3.11
N PRO A 243 3.16 14.13 -2.76
CA PRO A 243 3.26 13.41 -1.51
C PRO A 243 3.10 14.36 -0.31
N ALA A 244 2.42 13.93 0.75
CA ALA A 244 2.17 14.77 1.92
C ALA A 244 3.44 15.29 2.62
N TYR A 245 4.57 14.63 2.42
CA TYR A 245 5.88 15.06 2.94
C TYR A 245 6.62 16.05 2.01
N ALA A 246 6.11 16.32 0.81
CA ALA A 246 6.75 17.24 -0.12
C ALA A 246 6.39 18.68 0.21
N GLU A 247 7.32 19.37 0.87
CA GLU A 247 7.21 20.81 1.15
C GLU A 247 7.83 21.62 0.00
N ASN A 248 7.21 22.78 -0.32
CA ASN A 248 7.73 23.72 -1.33
C ASN A 248 7.98 23.06 -2.71
N PHE A 249 7.10 22.13 -3.12
CA PHE A 249 7.20 21.51 -4.43
C PHE A 249 6.98 22.53 -5.55
N LYS A 250 7.59 22.26 -6.70
CA LYS A 250 7.46 23.07 -7.91
C LYS A 250 7.17 22.16 -9.10
N ILE A 251 6.28 22.60 -9.94
CA ILE A 251 6.01 21.98 -11.26
C ILE A 251 6.55 22.91 -12.32
N LEU A 252 7.38 22.37 -13.21
CA LEU A 252 7.87 23.09 -14.37
C LEU A 252 7.37 22.40 -15.64
N ARG A 253 6.60 23.11 -16.44
CA ARG A 253 6.17 22.66 -17.75
C ARG A 253 7.03 23.31 -18.83
N ASN A 254 7.79 22.49 -19.56
CA ASN A 254 8.73 22.97 -20.59
C ASN A 254 9.69 24.06 -20.07
N GLY A 255 10.16 23.91 -18.82
CA GLY A 255 11.11 24.82 -18.17
C GLY A 255 10.48 26.08 -17.57
N LYS A 256 9.17 26.25 -17.59
CA LYS A 256 8.44 27.36 -16.93
C LYS A 256 7.71 26.84 -15.71
N GLU A 257 7.77 27.58 -14.60
CA GLU A 257 7.03 27.28 -13.39
C GLU A 257 5.53 27.53 -13.61
N GLU A 258 4.72 26.56 -13.22
CA GLU A 258 3.25 26.59 -13.28
C GLU A 258 2.66 27.04 -11.96
#